data_5592caa0c63a4ab8bd420d7b0a844ace
#
_entry.id   5592caa0c63a4ab8bd420d7b0a844ace
#
_cell.length_a   1.000
_cell.length_b   1.000
_cell.length_c   1.000
_cell.angle_alpha   90.00
_cell.angle_beta   90.00
_cell.angle_gamma   90.00
#
_symmetry.space_group_name_H-M   'P 1'
#
loop_
_entity.id
_entity.type
_entity.pdbx_description
1 polymer ?
#
loop_
_entity_poly.entity_id
_entity_poly.type
_entity_poly.pdbx_seq_one_letter_code
_entity_poly.pdbx_strand_id
1 'polypeptide(L)'
;MPEELVPLDAIEEPTWRALARFFVVAPRLLDEDLQRGAHMSLSAYTILLHLSEAPERELRMTELANRAYLSGSRTTRLVDELIADGLAAKERNAADGRGFDVTLTQEGMAALQRAYPVHLRSVRARVLDHVDRSALPCFAQAMSAIAEALR
;
A
#
# COMPACT_ATOMS: atom_id res chain seq x y z
N MET A 1 -29.23 25.96 10.05
CA MET A 1 -29.86 24.84 10.79
C MET A 1 -28.73 23.84 11.04
N PRO A 2 -28.44 23.42 12.28
CA PRO A 2 -27.55 22.32 12.48
C PRO A 2 -28.16 21.09 11.83
N GLU A 3 -27.37 20.41 11.00
CA GLU A 3 -27.74 19.14 10.39
C GLU A 3 -28.00 18.14 11.53
N GLU A 4 -29.17 17.53 11.54
CA GLU A 4 -29.55 16.57 12.59
C GLU A 4 -28.63 15.35 12.51
N LEU A 5 -27.78 15.16 13.51
CA LEU A 5 -26.87 14.03 13.58
C LEU A 5 -27.68 12.74 13.72
N VAL A 6 -27.73 11.94 12.67
CA VAL A 6 -28.31 10.60 12.70
C VAL A 6 -27.27 9.64 13.29
N PRO A 7 -27.53 9.00 14.45
CA PRO A 7 -26.63 8.00 15.01
C PRO A 7 -26.57 6.76 14.14
N LEU A 8 -25.45 6.03 14.22
CA LEU A 8 -25.30 4.75 13.53
C LEU A 8 -26.33 3.74 14.07
N ASP A 9 -26.90 2.97 13.16
CA ASP A 9 -27.86 1.91 13.52
C ASP A 9 -27.17 0.64 14.05
N ALA A 10 -27.98 -0.39 14.36
CA ALA A 10 -27.52 -1.65 14.92
C ALA A 10 -26.65 -2.50 13.95
N ILE A 11 -26.66 -2.18 12.67
CA ILE A 11 -25.81 -2.83 11.64
C ILE A 11 -24.58 -1.97 11.37
N GLU A 12 -24.75 -0.67 11.29
CA GLU A 12 -23.67 0.29 10.96
C GLU A 12 -22.62 0.38 12.08
N GLU A 13 -23.04 0.44 13.33
CA GLU A 13 -22.14 0.60 14.47
C GLU A 13 -21.10 -0.55 14.59
N PRO A 14 -21.49 -1.85 14.60
CA PRO A 14 -20.52 -2.95 14.64
C PRO A 14 -19.68 -3.02 13.36
N THR A 15 -20.23 -2.68 12.20
CA THR A 15 -19.51 -2.62 10.93
C THR A 15 -18.40 -1.58 10.99
N TRP A 16 -18.74 -0.36 11.42
CA TRP A 16 -17.75 0.70 11.59
C TRP A 16 -16.64 0.35 12.56
N ARG A 17 -16.98 -0.21 13.72
CA ARG A 17 -15.98 -0.65 14.73
C ARG A 17 -15.05 -1.73 14.20
N ALA A 18 -15.57 -2.67 13.41
CA ALA A 18 -14.75 -3.70 12.77
C ALA A 18 -13.79 -3.11 11.75
N LEU A 19 -14.26 -2.17 10.88
CA LEU A 19 -13.44 -1.46 9.92
C LEU A 19 -12.37 -0.60 10.60
N ALA A 20 -12.74 0.16 11.62
CA ALA A 20 -11.80 1.01 12.37
C ALA A 20 -10.66 0.17 13.00
N ARG A 21 -11.01 -0.99 13.60
CA ARG A 21 -10.01 -1.93 14.11
C ARG A 21 -9.13 -2.50 12.99
N PHE A 22 -9.73 -2.89 11.86
CA PHE A 22 -9.01 -3.42 10.72
C PHE A 22 -7.96 -2.43 10.20
N PHE A 23 -8.31 -1.16 10.00
CA PHE A 23 -7.39 -0.13 9.51
C PHE A 23 -6.20 0.13 10.43
N VAL A 24 -6.34 -0.12 11.72
CA VAL A 24 -5.24 0.04 12.68
C VAL A 24 -4.40 -1.23 12.81
N VAL A 25 -5.03 -2.38 12.88
CA VAL A 25 -4.36 -3.64 13.25
C VAL A 25 -3.76 -4.34 12.03
N ALA A 26 -4.49 -4.43 10.92
CA ALA A 26 -4.05 -5.21 9.77
C ALA A 26 -2.74 -4.70 9.15
N PRO A 27 -2.56 -3.39 8.86
CA PRO A 27 -1.31 -2.88 8.31
C PRO A 27 -0.10 -3.18 9.19
N ARG A 28 -0.25 -3.05 10.53
CA ARG A 28 0.82 -3.35 11.49
C ARG A 28 1.23 -4.83 11.45
N LEU A 29 0.26 -5.73 11.43
CA LEU A 29 0.54 -7.18 11.39
C LEU A 29 1.16 -7.61 10.05
N LEU A 30 0.72 -7.03 8.92
CA LEU A 30 1.31 -7.26 7.60
C LEU A 30 2.77 -6.77 7.57
N ASP A 31 3.04 -5.61 8.16
CA ASP A 31 4.39 -5.06 8.27
C ASP A 31 5.29 -5.97 9.12
N GLU A 32 4.82 -6.40 10.30
CA GLU A 32 5.56 -7.32 11.17
C GLU A 32 5.88 -8.65 10.48
N ASP A 33 4.96 -9.19 9.68
CA ASP A 33 5.18 -10.43 8.93
C ASP A 33 6.20 -10.25 7.81
N LEU A 34 6.14 -9.14 7.06
CA LEU A 34 7.13 -8.80 6.03
C LEU A 34 8.52 -8.55 6.63
N GLN A 35 8.60 -7.81 7.73
CA GLN A 35 9.87 -7.58 8.43
C GLN A 35 10.52 -8.90 8.85
N ARG A 36 9.75 -9.82 9.45
CA ARG A 36 10.27 -11.11 9.89
C ARG A 36 10.64 -12.04 8.76
N GLY A 37 9.85 -12.08 7.68
CA GLY A 37 9.99 -13.07 6.62
C GLY A 37 10.76 -12.60 5.39
N ALA A 38 10.92 -11.29 5.20
CA ALA A 38 11.57 -10.71 4.03
C ALA A 38 12.51 -9.54 4.36
N HIS A 39 12.65 -9.15 5.64
CA HIS A 39 13.43 -7.99 6.08
C HIS A 39 13.04 -6.70 5.37
N MET A 40 11.76 -6.52 5.09
CA MET A 40 11.22 -5.40 4.33
C MET A 40 9.99 -4.84 5.02
N SER A 41 9.86 -3.50 5.11
CA SER A 41 8.64 -2.87 5.60
C SER A 41 7.50 -2.99 4.59
N LEU A 42 6.25 -2.96 5.07
CA LEU A 42 5.07 -2.92 4.19
C LEU A 42 5.10 -1.70 3.25
N SER A 43 5.56 -0.56 3.75
CA SER A 43 5.69 0.66 2.93
C SER A 43 6.75 0.51 1.82
N ALA A 44 7.91 -0.08 2.13
CA ALA A 44 8.94 -0.37 1.13
C ALA A 44 8.43 -1.38 0.08
N TYR A 45 7.76 -2.45 0.53
CA TYR A 45 7.11 -3.41 -0.36
C TYR A 45 6.12 -2.73 -1.31
N THR A 46 5.28 -1.82 -0.80
CA THR A 46 4.28 -1.09 -1.60
C THR A 46 4.95 -0.19 -2.65
N ILE A 47 6.02 0.51 -2.30
CA ILE A 47 6.80 1.31 -3.26
C ILE A 47 7.37 0.44 -4.39
N LEU A 48 8.04 -0.66 -4.04
CA LEU A 48 8.62 -1.58 -5.04
C LEU A 48 7.54 -2.21 -5.93
N LEU A 49 6.38 -2.54 -5.35
CA LEU A 49 5.23 -3.07 -6.09
C LEU A 49 4.74 -2.07 -7.15
N HIS A 50 4.48 -0.82 -6.76
CA HIS A 50 4.03 0.21 -7.71
C HIS A 50 5.05 0.49 -8.81
N LEU A 51 6.33 0.49 -8.49
CA LEU A 51 7.38 0.60 -9.49
C LEU A 51 7.39 -0.60 -10.44
N SER A 52 7.19 -1.82 -9.92
CA SER A 52 7.19 -3.04 -10.74
C SER A 52 6.03 -3.11 -11.74
N GLU A 53 4.90 -2.48 -11.42
CA GLU A 53 3.69 -2.44 -12.24
C GLU A 53 3.68 -1.25 -13.23
N ALA A 54 4.61 -0.31 -13.10
CA ALA A 54 4.70 0.86 -13.95
C ALA A 54 5.38 0.52 -15.30
N PRO A 55 5.06 1.28 -16.39
CA PRO A 55 5.81 1.24 -17.62
C PRO A 55 7.31 1.48 -17.35
N GLU A 56 8.17 0.74 -18.04
CA GLU A 56 9.64 0.80 -17.84
C GLU A 56 10.09 0.67 -16.38
N ARG A 57 9.18 0.26 -15.46
CA ARG A 57 9.40 0.17 -14.00
C ARG A 57 9.82 1.50 -13.38
N GLU A 58 9.29 2.58 -13.91
CA GLU A 58 9.62 3.94 -13.54
C GLU A 58 8.36 4.76 -13.23
N LEU A 59 8.42 5.59 -12.19
CA LEU A 59 7.38 6.54 -11.80
C LEU A 59 8.01 7.86 -11.37
N ARG A 60 7.31 8.95 -11.64
CA ARG A 60 7.62 10.23 -11.00
C ARG A 60 7.44 10.12 -9.49
N MET A 61 8.32 10.78 -8.72
CA MET A 61 8.25 10.80 -7.26
C MET A 61 6.87 11.21 -6.72
N THR A 62 6.24 12.21 -7.36
CA THR A 62 4.90 12.68 -6.98
C THR A 62 3.82 11.66 -7.28
N GLU A 63 3.92 10.96 -8.39
CA GLU A 63 2.99 9.89 -8.77
C GLU A 63 3.14 8.69 -7.84
N LEU A 64 4.36 8.33 -7.50
CA LEU A 64 4.66 7.27 -6.55
C LEU A 64 4.08 7.56 -5.16
N ALA A 65 4.21 8.81 -4.69
CA ALA A 65 3.59 9.26 -3.44
C ALA A 65 2.07 9.10 -3.46
N ASN A 66 1.43 9.52 -4.55
CA ASN A 66 -0.02 9.40 -4.72
C ASN A 66 -0.48 7.94 -4.76
N ARG A 67 0.20 7.08 -5.54
CA ARG A 67 -0.14 5.64 -5.64
C ARG A 67 0.05 4.90 -4.31
N ALA A 68 1.07 5.26 -3.56
CA ALA A 68 1.36 4.66 -2.26
C ALA A 68 0.53 5.26 -1.11
N TYR A 69 -0.27 6.29 -1.37
CA TYR A 69 -1.03 7.04 -0.36
C TYR A 69 -0.14 7.57 0.77
N LEU A 70 1.05 8.04 0.42
CA LEU A 70 2.04 8.59 1.35
C LEU A 70 2.25 10.08 1.11
N SER A 71 2.65 10.80 2.17
CA SER A 71 3.11 12.18 1.99
C SER A 71 4.42 12.22 1.18
N GLY A 72 4.64 13.31 0.42
CA GLY A 72 5.86 13.46 -0.38
C GLY A 72 7.15 13.32 0.43
N SER A 73 7.17 13.86 1.65
CA SER A 73 8.34 13.74 2.55
C SER A 73 8.59 12.29 3.01
N ARG A 74 7.54 11.54 3.29
CA ARG A 74 7.66 10.13 3.67
C ARG A 74 8.11 9.29 2.48
N THR A 75 7.56 9.55 1.28
CA THR A 75 7.95 8.87 0.05
C THR A 75 9.42 9.12 -0.27
N THR A 76 9.89 10.38 -0.20
CA THR A 76 11.29 10.72 -0.43
C THR A 76 12.22 9.93 0.51
N ARG A 77 11.93 9.91 1.82
CA ARG A 77 12.74 9.18 2.78
C ARG A 77 12.79 7.68 2.48
N LEU A 78 11.64 7.06 2.18
CA LEU A 78 11.58 5.63 1.83
C LEU A 78 12.34 5.32 0.54
N VAL A 79 12.22 6.17 -0.47
CA VAL A 79 12.96 6.01 -1.72
C VAL A 79 14.46 6.16 -1.48
N ASP A 80 14.90 7.12 -0.67
CA ASP A 80 16.32 7.29 -0.34
C ASP A 80 16.87 6.07 0.44
N GLU A 81 16.08 5.45 1.33
CA GLU A 81 16.41 4.17 1.99
C GLU A 81 16.54 3.04 0.95
N LEU A 82 15.58 2.90 0.04
CA LEU A 82 15.63 1.89 -1.03
C LEU A 82 16.83 2.07 -1.98
N ILE A 83 17.22 3.31 -2.24
CA ILE A 83 18.41 3.62 -3.04
C ILE A 83 19.69 3.20 -2.27
N ALA A 84 19.77 3.50 -0.97
CA ALA A 84 20.89 3.08 -0.14
C ALA A 84 21.06 1.56 -0.11
N ASP A 85 19.95 0.81 -0.18
CA ASP A 85 19.91 -0.64 -0.26
C ASP A 85 20.10 -1.19 -1.68
N GLY A 86 20.25 -0.31 -2.70
CA GLY A 86 20.43 -0.71 -4.10
C GLY A 86 19.15 -1.23 -4.79
N LEU A 87 17.98 -1.05 -4.17
CA LEU A 87 16.70 -1.59 -4.66
C LEU A 87 15.97 -0.64 -5.63
N ALA A 88 16.32 0.63 -5.61
CA ALA A 88 15.81 1.66 -6.53
C ALA A 88 16.92 2.58 -7.00
N ALA A 89 16.67 3.32 -8.08
CA ALA A 89 17.49 4.42 -8.55
C ALA A 89 16.63 5.67 -8.70
N LYS A 90 17.26 6.85 -8.65
CA LYS A 90 16.57 8.13 -8.80
C LYS A 90 17.36 9.03 -9.71
N GLU A 91 16.70 9.54 -10.75
CA GLU A 91 17.30 10.49 -11.70
C GLU A 91 16.44 11.74 -11.84
N ARG A 92 17.05 12.85 -12.28
CA ARG A 92 16.28 14.06 -12.58
C ARG A 92 15.44 13.81 -13.81
N ASN A 93 14.16 14.20 -13.76
CA ASN A 93 13.28 14.08 -14.91
C ASN A 93 13.84 14.90 -16.10
N ALA A 94 14.06 14.22 -17.23
CA ALA A 94 14.66 14.82 -18.41
C ALA A 94 13.75 15.84 -19.13
N ALA A 95 12.42 15.72 -18.94
CA ALA A 95 11.44 16.55 -19.65
C ALA A 95 11.25 17.94 -19.04
N ASP A 96 11.27 18.07 -17.71
CA ASP A 96 11.03 19.34 -17.03
C ASP A 96 12.10 19.77 -16.03
N GLY A 97 13.05 18.90 -15.70
CA GLY A 97 14.17 19.18 -14.79
C GLY A 97 13.78 19.53 -13.34
N ARG A 98 12.47 19.55 -13.02
CA ARG A 98 11.94 19.99 -11.71
C ARG A 98 11.55 18.86 -10.79
N GLY A 99 11.60 17.62 -11.25
CA GLY A 99 11.22 16.45 -10.49
C GLY A 99 12.26 15.35 -10.58
N PHE A 100 11.97 14.26 -9.89
CA PHE A 100 12.76 13.04 -9.97
C PHE A 100 11.88 11.89 -10.44
N ASP A 101 12.45 11.06 -11.29
CA ASP A 101 11.92 9.77 -11.67
C ASP A 101 12.62 8.70 -10.82
N VAL A 102 11.87 7.72 -10.38
CA VAL A 102 12.33 6.61 -9.55
C VAL A 102 12.15 5.33 -10.34
N THR A 103 13.22 4.59 -10.50
CA THR A 103 13.25 3.35 -11.27
C THR A 103 13.54 2.16 -10.36
N LEU A 104 12.84 1.05 -10.57
CA LEU A 104 13.10 -0.21 -9.87
C LEU A 104 14.35 -0.88 -10.46
N THR A 105 15.32 -1.21 -9.61
CA THR A 105 16.52 -1.96 -10.05
C THR A 105 16.20 -3.45 -10.23
N GLN A 106 17.14 -4.20 -10.80
CA GLN A 106 17.03 -5.65 -10.88
C GLN A 106 17.06 -6.30 -9.48
N GLU A 107 17.89 -5.77 -8.58
CA GLU A 107 17.96 -6.18 -7.16
C GLU A 107 16.64 -5.87 -6.44
N GLY A 108 16.03 -4.71 -6.71
CA GLY A 108 14.72 -4.35 -6.19
C GLY A 108 13.63 -5.30 -6.65
N MET A 109 13.63 -5.68 -7.93
CA MET A 109 12.70 -6.69 -8.46
C MET A 109 12.93 -8.05 -7.79
N ALA A 110 14.16 -8.48 -7.62
CA ALA A 110 14.47 -9.74 -6.93
C ALA A 110 14.04 -9.70 -5.45
N ALA A 111 14.23 -8.57 -4.77
CA ALA A 111 13.77 -8.38 -3.39
C ALA A 111 12.24 -8.44 -3.30
N LEU A 112 11.53 -7.78 -4.20
CA LEU A 112 10.06 -7.83 -4.29
C LEU A 112 9.56 -9.27 -4.51
N GLN A 113 10.18 -10.01 -5.43
CA GLN A 113 9.82 -11.41 -5.71
C GLN A 113 10.04 -12.33 -4.49
N ARG A 114 11.06 -12.09 -3.68
CA ARG A 114 11.26 -12.82 -2.41
C ARG A 114 10.22 -12.44 -1.34
N ALA A 115 9.84 -11.17 -1.28
CA ALA A 115 8.86 -10.65 -0.31
C ALA A 115 7.41 -11.06 -0.66
N TYR A 116 7.09 -11.20 -1.95
CA TYR A 116 5.73 -11.50 -2.42
C TYR A 116 5.09 -12.73 -1.76
N PRO A 117 5.72 -13.91 -1.69
CA PRO A 117 5.13 -15.07 -1.03
C PRO A 117 4.91 -14.87 0.48
N VAL A 118 5.74 -14.06 1.15
CA VAL A 118 5.55 -13.69 2.56
C VAL A 118 4.30 -12.83 2.70
N HIS A 119 4.20 -11.78 1.87
CA HIS A 119 3.03 -10.90 1.84
C HIS A 119 1.75 -11.67 1.52
N LEU A 120 1.75 -12.52 0.51
CA LEU A 120 0.59 -13.30 0.12
C LEU A 120 0.08 -14.22 1.25
N ARG A 121 1.00 -14.92 1.94
CA ARG A 121 0.63 -15.75 3.11
C ARG A 121 0.03 -14.91 4.23
N SER A 122 0.63 -13.76 4.51
CA SER A 122 0.15 -12.85 5.54
C SER A 122 -1.24 -12.30 5.22
N VAL A 123 -1.46 -11.82 3.99
CA VAL A 123 -2.79 -11.33 3.53
C VAL A 123 -3.85 -12.42 3.65
N ARG A 124 -3.53 -13.66 3.26
CA ARG A 124 -4.46 -14.79 3.43
C ARG A 124 -4.76 -15.03 4.90
N ALA A 125 -3.75 -15.33 5.71
CA ALA A 125 -3.91 -15.71 7.11
C ALA A 125 -4.54 -14.61 7.99
N ARG A 126 -4.30 -13.33 7.66
CA ARG A 126 -4.81 -12.20 8.45
C ARG A 126 -6.16 -11.67 7.97
N VAL A 127 -6.50 -11.86 6.69
CA VAL A 127 -7.68 -11.22 6.08
C VAL A 127 -8.53 -12.22 5.29
N LEU A 128 -8.02 -12.74 4.17
CA LEU A 128 -8.87 -13.40 3.18
C LEU A 128 -9.43 -14.74 3.65
N ASP A 129 -8.70 -15.50 4.47
CA ASP A 129 -9.16 -16.80 5.00
C ASP A 129 -10.25 -16.63 6.07
N HIS A 130 -10.53 -15.39 6.52
CA HIS A 130 -11.61 -15.07 7.45
C HIS A 130 -12.88 -14.55 6.74
N VAL A 131 -12.85 -14.40 5.42
CA VAL A 131 -13.98 -13.96 4.62
C VAL A 131 -14.51 -15.15 3.83
N ASP A 132 -15.81 -15.44 3.97
CA ASP A 132 -16.43 -16.46 3.13
C ASP A 132 -16.18 -16.17 1.64
N ARG A 133 -15.77 -17.21 0.90
CA ARG A 133 -15.43 -17.04 -0.51
C ARG A 133 -16.61 -16.54 -1.35
N SER A 134 -17.82 -16.89 -0.98
CA SER A 134 -19.04 -16.40 -1.64
C SER A 134 -19.33 -14.94 -1.37
N ALA A 135 -18.85 -14.39 -0.24
CA ALA A 135 -19.00 -12.99 0.14
C ALA A 135 -17.89 -12.08 -0.46
N LEU A 136 -16.78 -12.65 -0.94
CA LEU A 136 -15.66 -11.86 -1.48
C LEU A 136 -16.04 -10.86 -2.58
N PRO A 137 -16.89 -11.18 -3.56
CA PRO A 137 -17.28 -10.21 -4.59
C PRO A 137 -18.01 -9.00 -3.99
N CYS A 138 -18.94 -9.23 -3.08
CA CYS A 138 -19.69 -8.17 -2.39
C CYS A 138 -18.77 -7.32 -1.51
N PHE A 139 -17.88 -7.97 -0.78
CA PHE A 139 -16.87 -7.32 0.05
C PHE A 139 -15.92 -6.45 -0.79
N ALA A 140 -15.41 -6.96 -1.91
CA ALA A 140 -14.55 -6.22 -2.82
C ALA A 140 -15.26 -4.98 -3.39
N GLN A 141 -16.54 -5.12 -3.79
CA GLN A 141 -17.34 -4.00 -4.30
C GLN A 141 -17.53 -2.92 -3.23
N ALA A 142 -17.87 -3.29 -2.00
CA ALA A 142 -18.04 -2.36 -0.90
C ALA A 142 -16.74 -1.63 -0.58
N MET A 143 -15.61 -2.34 -0.48
CA MET A 143 -14.31 -1.74 -0.23
C MET A 143 -13.85 -0.81 -1.36
N SER A 144 -14.13 -1.16 -2.62
CA SER A 144 -13.82 -0.29 -3.76
C SER A 144 -14.64 1.00 -3.72
N ALA A 145 -15.94 0.92 -3.41
CA ALA A 145 -16.80 2.10 -3.29
C ALA A 145 -16.33 3.04 -2.16
N ILE A 146 -15.93 2.49 -1.01
CA ILE A 146 -15.35 3.26 0.10
C ILE A 146 -14.05 3.93 -0.34
N ALA A 147 -13.15 3.20 -1.00
CA ALA A 147 -11.86 3.72 -1.45
C ALA A 147 -12.03 4.84 -2.49
N GLU A 148 -13.04 4.76 -3.36
CA GLU A 148 -13.36 5.82 -4.32
C GLU A 148 -13.90 7.08 -3.65
N ALA A 149 -14.71 6.94 -2.61
CA ALA A 149 -15.28 8.07 -1.86
C ALA A 149 -14.23 8.82 -1.01
N LEU A 150 -13.07 8.22 -0.77
CA LEU A 150 -11.97 8.80 0.03
C LEU A 150 -10.88 9.48 -0.84
N ARG A 151 -11.10 9.63 -2.15
CA ARG A 151 -10.16 10.29 -3.08
C ARG A 151 -10.24 11.80 -3.06
#